data_63fb46be32a02632c25be498abdc160e
#
_entry.id   63fb46be32a02632c25be498abdc160e
#
_cell.length_a   1.000
_cell.length_b   1.000
_cell.length_c   1.000
_cell.angle_alpha   90.00
_cell.angle_beta   90.00
_cell.angle_gamma   90.00
#
_symmetry.space_group_name_H-M   'P 1'
#
loop_
_entity.id
_entity.type
_entity.pdbx_description
1 polymer ?
#
loop_
_entity_poly.entity_id
_entity_poly.type
_entity_poly.pdbx_seq_one_letter_code
_entity_poly.pdbx_strand_id
1 'polypeptide(L)'
;MALAADDILAIQKLIADYNHAVDVGDGPAFAALFVDGGSLDSGFNVIKGYDELRDFAGMVPSMAPGARHVVSNLSIDGDGDDATSRLYLQMWATAGGAAETKLVITGRYEDTLKRDGGEWRFVTRKMIPDG
;
A
#
# COMPACT_ATOMS: atom_id res chain seq x y z
N MET A 1 15.92 19.81 1.28
CA MET A 1 17.01 18.97 1.79
C MET A 1 16.69 17.52 1.44
N ALA A 2 17.62 16.80 0.84
CA ALA A 2 17.42 15.41 0.45
C ALA A 2 17.02 14.55 1.64
N LEU A 3 16.34 13.44 1.38
CA LEU A 3 15.94 12.50 2.42
C LEU A 3 17.16 11.85 3.07
N ALA A 4 17.12 11.71 4.39
CA ALA A 4 18.13 10.98 5.14
C ALA A 4 17.92 9.46 4.97
N ALA A 5 18.93 8.66 5.29
CA ALA A 5 18.82 7.21 5.27
C ALA A 5 17.68 6.71 6.18
N ASP A 6 17.49 7.32 7.34
CA ASP A 6 16.41 6.96 8.26
C ASP A 6 15.02 7.19 7.65
N ASP A 7 14.88 8.23 6.81
CA ASP A 7 13.62 8.46 6.09
C ASP A 7 13.35 7.36 5.07
N ILE A 8 14.38 6.95 4.34
CA ILE A 8 14.26 5.86 3.36
C ILE A 8 13.84 4.56 4.06
N LEU A 9 14.48 4.23 5.18
CA LEU A 9 14.13 3.04 5.96
C LEU A 9 12.70 3.11 6.51
N ALA A 10 12.27 4.28 6.97
CA ALA A 10 10.90 4.47 7.47
C ALA A 10 9.86 4.30 6.36
N ILE A 11 10.14 4.78 5.16
CA ILE A 11 9.25 4.61 4.01
C ILE A 11 9.21 3.13 3.57
N GLN A 12 10.35 2.44 3.57
CA GLN A 12 10.38 1.00 3.31
C GLN A 12 9.52 0.23 4.32
N LYS A 13 9.62 0.58 5.60
CA LYS A 13 8.80 -0.04 6.64
C LYS A 13 7.31 0.27 6.44
N LEU A 14 6.97 1.50 6.09
CA LEU A 14 5.59 1.91 5.81
C LEU A 14 4.97 1.03 4.71
N ILE A 15 5.71 0.78 3.65
CA ILE A 15 5.26 -0.05 2.53
C ILE A 15 5.08 -1.51 2.96
N ALA A 16 6.01 -2.04 3.76
CA ALA A 16 5.89 -3.38 4.30
C ALA A 16 4.68 -3.51 5.23
N ASP A 17 4.47 -2.54 6.12
CA ASP A 17 3.33 -2.52 7.04
C ASP A 17 2.00 -2.47 6.28
N TYR A 18 1.94 -1.73 5.18
CA TYR A 18 0.78 -1.70 4.28
C TYR A 18 0.45 -3.11 3.77
N ASN A 19 1.44 -3.81 3.25
CA ASN A 19 1.24 -5.15 2.71
C ASN A 19 0.80 -6.14 3.79
N HIS A 20 1.43 -6.10 4.96
CA HIS A 20 1.05 -6.97 6.07
C HIS A 20 -0.38 -6.70 6.54
N ALA A 21 -0.77 -5.44 6.68
CA ALA A 21 -2.10 -5.08 7.15
C ALA A 21 -3.19 -5.50 6.15
N VAL A 22 -3.01 -5.21 4.86
CA VAL A 22 -4.02 -5.53 3.85
C VAL A 22 -4.15 -7.04 3.63
N ASP A 23 -3.06 -7.77 3.72
CA ASP A 23 -3.07 -9.22 3.51
C ASP A 23 -3.91 -9.96 4.57
N VAL A 24 -3.92 -9.47 5.80
CA VAL A 24 -4.68 -10.10 6.90
C VAL A 24 -5.99 -9.39 7.20
N GLY A 25 -6.29 -8.32 6.50
CA GLY A 25 -7.55 -7.57 6.70
C GLY A 25 -7.57 -6.73 7.97
N ASP A 26 -6.41 -6.28 8.44
CA ASP A 26 -6.33 -5.37 9.58
C ASP A 26 -6.66 -3.94 9.13
N GLY A 27 -7.96 -3.64 9.08
CA GLY A 27 -8.46 -2.36 8.60
C GLY A 27 -7.90 -1.16 9.37
N PRO A 28 -7.98 -1.13 10.71
CA PRO A 28 -7.44 -0.01 11.48
C PRO A 28 -5.94 0.20 11.26
N ALA A 29 -5.14 -0.85 11.24
CA ALA A 29 -3.69 -0.73 10.99
C ALA A 29 -3.42 -0.20 9.59
N PHE A 30 -4.16 -0.65 8.59
CA PHE A 30 -4.04 -0.20 7.22
C PHE A 30 -4.39 1.29 7.09
N ALA A 31 -5.54 1.69 7.61
CA ALA A 31 -6.01 3.09 7.50
C ALA A 31 -5.08 4.07 8.20
N ALA A 32 -4.46 3.66 9.31
CA ALA A 32 -3.53 4.49 10.07
C ALA A 32 -2.25 4.83 9.30
N LEU A 33 -1.95 4.12 8.21
CA LEU A 33 -0.77 4.38 7.38
C LEU A 33 -0.96 5.57 6.43
N PHE A 34 -2.16 6.11 6.35
CA PHE A 34 -2.51 7.25 5.51
C PHE A 34 -2.71 8.50 6.36
N VAL A 35 -2.42 9.67 5.78
CA VAL A 35 -2.79 10.95 6.40
C VAL A 35 -4.31 11.10 6.43
N ASP A 36 -4.82 12.05 7.23
CA ASP A 36 -6.24 12.41 7.19
C ASP A 36 -6.65 12.77 5.76
N GLY A 37 -7.73 12.17 5.28
CA GLY A 37 -8.19 12.39 3.91
C GLY A 37 -7.32 11.74 2.84
N GLY A 38 -6.36 10.92 3.23
CA GLY A 38 -5.53 10.17 2.29
C GLY A 38 -6.34 9.21 1.45
N SER A 39 -5.80 8.80 0.29
CA SER A 39 -6.54 7.98 -0.65
C SER A 39 -5.71 6.88 -1.29
N LEU A 40 -6.40 5.80 -1.63
CA LEU A 40 -5.90 4.71 -2.46
C LEU A 40 -6.74 4.65 -3.73
N ASP A 41 -6.10 4.83 -4.88
CA ASP A 41 -6.70 4.46 -6.17
C ASP A 41 -6.30 3.02 -6.44
N SER A 42 -7.27 2.11 -6.36
CA SER A 42 -7.01 0.68 -6.50
C SER A 42 -6.91 0.21 -7.96
N GLY A 43 -7.04 1.13 -8.91
CA GLY A 43 -7.17 0.81 -10.33
C GLY A 43 -8.60 0.54 -10.77
N PHE A 44 -9.51 0.34 -9.82
CA PHE A 44 -10.94 0.09 -10.07
C PHE A 44 -11.80 1.22 -9.50
N ASN A 45 -11.46 1.73 -8.33
CA ASN A 45 -12.13 2.86 -7.69
C ASN A 45 -11.17 3.58 -6.76
N VAL A 46 -11.57 4.76 -6.31
CA VAL A 46 -10.81 5.55 -5.35
C VAL A 46 -11.42 5.36 -3.96
N ILE A 47 -10.57 5.01 -3.01
CA ILE A 47 -10.92 4.75 -1.61
C ILE A 47 -10.31 5.89 -0.81
N LYS A 48 -11.13 6.69 -0.14
CA LYS A 48 -10.67 7.93 0.48
C LYS A 48 -11.11 8.04 1.94
N GLY A 49 -10.17 8.40 2.78
CA GLY A 49 -10.42 8.66 4.19
C GLY A 49 -10.37 7.39 5.05
N TYR A 50 -10.26 7.60 6.36
CA TYR A 50 -10.02 6.52 7.32
C TYR A 50 -11.06 5.40 7.23
N ASP A 51 -12.33 5.74 7.23
CA ASP A 51 -13.39 4.73 7.28
C ASP A 51 -13.42 3.87 6.02
N GLU A 52 -13.30 4.49 4.85
CA GLU A 52 -13.27 3.75 3.58
C GLU A 52 -12.04 2.88 3.46
N LEU A 53 -10.87 3.39 3.87
CA LEU A 53 -9.61 2.63 3.85
C LEU A 53 -9.67 1.43 4.79
N ARG A 54 -10.18 1.64 6.02
CA ARG A 54 -10.37 0.58 7.00
C ARG A 54 -11.28 -0.53 6.44
N ASP A 55 -12.41 -0.16 5.88
CA ASP A 55 -13.41 -1.10 5.38
C ASP A 55 -12.87 -1.85 4.15
N PHE A 56 -12.15 -1.17 3.28
CA PHE A 56 -11.51 -1.79 2.12
C PHE A 56 -10.55 -2.91 2.56
N ALA A 57 -9.61 -2.61 3.44
CA ALA A 57 -8.62 -3.59 3.90
C ALA A 57 -9.30 -4.78 4.60
N GLY A 58 -10.35 -4.49 5.38
CA GLY A 58 -11.11 -5.53 6.07
C GLY A 58 -11.79 -6.53 5.16
N MET A 59 -12.08 -6.13 3.91
CA MET A 59 -12.75 -7.01 2.93
C MET A 59 -11.77 -7.87 2.13
N VAL A 60 -10.49 -7.53 2.08
CA VAL A 60 -9.53 -8.21 1.20
C VAL A 60 -9.44 -9.72 1.46
N PRO A 61 -9.36 -10.22 2.70
CA PRO A 61 -9.27 -11.67 2.91
C PRO A 61 -10.48 -12.45 2.39
N SER A 62 -11.66 -11.86 2.35
CA SER A 62 -12.83 -12.53 1.78
C SER A 62 -12.88 -12.43 0.26
N MET A 63 -12.37 -11.34 -0.32
CA MET A 63 -12.31 -11.14 -1.76
C MET A 63 -11.16 -11.90 -2.41
N ALA A 64 -10.04 -12.00 -1.71
CA ALA A 64 -8.82 -12.64 -2.20
C ALA A 64 -8.21 -13.48 -1.08
N PRO A 65 -8.76 -14.67 -0.79
CA PRO A 65 -8.25 -15.53 0.28
C PRO A 65 -6.77 -15.85 0.08
N GLY A 66 -6.00 -15.77 1.16
CA GLY A 66 -4.57 -16.03 1.13
C GLY A 66 -3.75 -14.99 0.38
N ALA A 67 -4.28 -13.77 0.25
CA ALA A 67 -3.59 -12.70 -0.47
C ALA A 67 -2.20 -12.44 0.10
N ARG A 68 -1.25 -12.25 -0.80
CA ARG A 68 0.10 -11.80 -0.49
C ARG A 68 0.51 -10.75 -1.50
N HIS A 69 0.66 -9.52 -1.01
CA HIS A 69 1.21 -8.43 -1.81
C HIS A 69 2.73 -8.48 -1.72
N VAL A 70 3.37 -8.70 -2.86
CA VAL A 70 4.84 -8.75 -2.97
C VAL A 70 5.27 -7.58 -3.82
N VAL A 71 6.18 -6.77 -3.30
CA VAL A 71 6.65 -5.58 -4.01
C VAL A 71 8.15 -5.66 -4.27
N SER A 72 8.59 -4.95 -5.30
CA SER A 72 9.98 -4.91 -5.71
C SER A 72 10.28 -3.60 -6.42
N ASN A 73 11.56 -3.37 -6.70
CA ASN A 73 12.01 -2.22 -7.49
C ASN A 73 11.57 -0.87 -6.90
N LEU A 74 11.70 -0.77 -5.59
CA LEU A 74 11.33 0.44 -4.87
C LEU A 74 12.30 1.57 -5.18
N SER A 75 11.75 2.70 -5.65
CA SER A 75 12.48 3.93 -5.87
C SER A 75 11.81 5.05 -5.10
N ILE A 76 12.57 5.74 -4.28
CA ILE A 76 12.08 6.80 -3.39
C ILE A 76 12.83 8.09 -3.70
N ASP A 77 12.08 9.16 -3.92
CA ASP A 77 12.60 10.52 -4.09
C ASP A 77 11.90 11.44 -3.10
N GLY A 78 12.56 12.50 -2.68
CA GLY A 78 11.93 13.45 -1.78
C GLY A 78 12.84 14.55 -1.30
N ASP A 79 12.22 15.47 -0.58
CA ASP A 79 12.90 16.61 0.03
C ASP A 79 12.12 17.05 1.27
N GLY A 80 12.83 17.13 2.41
CA GLY A 80 12.22 17.55 3.67
C GLY A 80 11.15 16.56 4.15
N ASP A 81 9.91 17.04 4.22
CA ASP A 81 8.78 16.28 4.73
C ASP A 81 7.91 15.66 3.63
N ASP A 82 8.33 15.76 2.38
CA ASP A 82 7.59 15.27 1.22
C ASP A 82 8.42 14.25 0.46
N ALA A 83 7.75 13.20 -0.02
CA ALA A 83 8.39 12.16 -0.82
C ALA A 83 7.42 11.57 -1.84
N THR A 84 8.01 10.93 -2.83
CA THR A 84 7.30 10.07 -3.78
C THR A 84 7.97 8.72 -3.82
N SER A 85 7.21 7.69 -4.10
CA SER A 85 7.76 6.36 -4.32
C SER A 85 7.08 5.69 -5.51
N ARG A 86 7.80 4.80 -6.14
CA ARG A 86 7.27 3.94 -7.21
C ARG A 86 7.86 2.55 -7.04
N LEU A 87 7.06 1.54 -7.30
CA LEU A 87 7.45 0.15 -7.07
C LEU A 87 6.55 -0.78 -7.88
N TYR A 88 7.01 -2.00 -8.08
CA TYR A 88 6.23 -3.02 -8.75
C TYR A 88 5.46 -3.86 -7.73
N LEU A 89 4.29 -4.33 -8.15
CA LEU A 89 3.42 -5.19 -7.34
C LEU A 89 3.20 -6.52 -8.05
N GLN A 90 3.29 -7.59 -7.27
CA GLN A 90 2.72 -8.90 -7.57
C GLN A 90 1.78 -9.26 -6.43
N MET A 91 0.55 -9.59 -6.75
CA MET A 91 -0.39 -10.08 -5.75
C MET A 91 -0.72 -11.53 -6.03
N TRP A 92 -0.47 -12.37 -5.05
CA TRP A 92 -0.76 -13.80 -5.08
C TRP A 92 -1.96 -14.08 -4.19
N ALA A 93 -2.79 -15.04 -4.57
CA ALA A 93 -3.92 -15.47 -3.76
C ALA A 93 -4.26 -16.93 -4.01
N THR A 94 -4.93 -17.55 -3.05
CA THR A 94 -5.50 -18.89 -3.20
C THR A 94 -6.94 -18.74 -3.64
N ALA A 95 -7.23 -18.98 -4.91
CA ALA A 95 -8.55 -18.76 -5.46
C ALA A 95 -9.52 -19.88 -5.08
N GLY A 96 -10.72 -19.50 -4.59
CA GLY A 96 -11.86 -20.39 -4.49
C GLY A 96 -11.68 -21.64 -3.64
N GLY A 97 -10.88 -21.58 -2.58
CA GLY A 97 -10.62 -22.74 -1.72
C GLY A 97 -9.71 -23.78 -2.35
N ALA A 98 -9.14 -23.49 -3.51
CA ALA A 98 -8.17 -24.36 -4.15
C ALA A 98 -6.87 -24.38 -3.36
N ALA A 99 -6.19 -25.52 -3.35
CA ALA A 99 -4.88 -25.66 -2.73
C ALA A 99 -3.76 -24.94 -3.51
N GLU A 100 -4.09 -24.26 -4.60
CA GLU A 100 -3.14 -23.60 -5.45
C GLU A 100 -3.09 -22.09 -5.19
N THR A 101 -1.89 -21.59 -4.98
CA THR A 101 -1.63 -20.15 -4.96
C THR A 101 -1.34 -19.69 -6.39
N LYS A 102 -2.02 -18.64 -6.82
CA LYS A 102 -1.88 -18.09 -8.17
C LYS A 102 -1.49 -16.62 -8.12
N LEU A 103 -0.72 -16.20 -9.10
CA LEU A 103 -0.50 -14.79 -9.37
C LEU A 103 -1.78 -14.22 -9.97
N VAL A 104 -2.41 -13.25 -9.29
CA VAL A 104 -3.71 -12.71 -9.72
C VAL A 104 -3.61 -11.29 -10.25
N ILE A 105 -2.63 -10.51 -9.80
CA ILE A 105 -2.43 -9.14 -10.27
C ILE A 105 -0.94 -8.88 -10.42
N THR A 106 -0.57 -8.24 -11.52
CA THR A 106 0.71 -7.53 -11.63
C THR A 106 0.42 -6.08 -11.95
N GLY A 107 1.26 -5.20 -11.45
CA GLY A 107 1.10 -3.78 -11.67
C GLY A 107 2.21 -3.00 -11.00
N ARG A 108 1.94 -1.72 -10.80
CA ARG A 108 2.85 -0.84 -10.09
C ARG A 108 2.08 0.11 -9.19
N TYR A 109 2.78 0.61 -8.16
CA TYR A 109 2.29 1.70 -7.34
C TYR A 109 3.05 2.97 -7.66
N GLU A 110 2.32 4.09 -7.62
CA GLU A 110 2.86 5.44 -7.59
C GLU A 110 2.31 6.15 -6.38
N ASP A 111 3.18 6.61 -5.50
CA ASP A 111 2.82 7.11 -4.19
C ASP A 111 3.26 8.56 -3.99
N THR A 112 2.45 9.33 -3.28
CA THR A 112 2.89 10.55 -2.62
C THR A 112 2.84 10.34 -1.12
N LEU A 113 3.88 10.78 -0.42
CA LEU A 113 4.07 10.54 1.00
C LEU A 113 4.40 11.85 1.71
N LYS A 114 4.08 11.89 2.99
CA LYS A 114 4.36 13.04 3.82
C LYS A 114 4.79 12.59 5.21
N ARG A 115 5.76 13.33 5.79
CA ARG A 115 6.03 13.20 7.21
C ARG A 115 4.99 14.01 7.96
N ASP A 116 4.15 13.31 8.71
CA ASP A 116 3.03 13.87 9.45
C ASP A 116 3.18 13.49 10.93
N GLY A 117 3.35 14.49 11.79
CA GLY A 117 3.58 14.23 13.21
C GLY A 117 4.84 13.41 13.49
N GLY A 118 5.87 13.56 12.68
CA GLY A 118 7.13 12.83 12.82
C GLY A 118 7.14 11.45 12.15
N GLU A 119 6.02 11.02 11.58
CA GLU A 119 5.91 9.71 10.93
C GLU A 119 5.57 9.86 9.45
N TRP A 120 6.18 9.02 8.62
CA TRP A 120 5.86 8.96 7.21
C TRP A 120 4.53 8.25 7.00
N ARG A 121 3.66 8.84 6.15
CA ARG A 121 2.34 8.29 5.79
C ARG A 121 2.06 8.51 4.32
N PHE A 122 1.19 7.68 3.77
CA PHE A 122 0.69 7.89 2.42
C PHE A 122 -0.28 9.08 2.39
N VAL A 123 -0.08 9.97 1.42
CA VAL A 123 -1.09 10.99 1.05
C VAL A 123 -2.00 10.38 -0.02
N THR A 124 -1.38 9.90 -1.10
CA THR A 124 -2.08 9.15 -2.14
C THR A 124 -1.25 7.93 -2.51
N ARG A 125 -1.93 6.83 -2.77
CA ARG A 125 -1.33 5.67 -3.38
C ARG A 125 -2.16 5.28 -4.59
N LYS A 126 -1.51 5.11 -5.74
CA LYS A 126 -2.19 4.72 -6.97
C LYS A 126 -1.64 3.39 -7.45
N MET A 127 -2.51 2.40 -7.60
CA MET A 127 -2.17 1.12 -8.19
C MET A 127 -2.56 1.14 -9.68
N ILE A 128 -1.62 0.83 -10.53
CA ILE A 128 -1.80 0.82 -11.98
C ILE A 128 -1.59 -0.62 -12.44
N PRO A 129 -2.68 -1.34 -12.77
CA PRO A 129 -2.57 -2.72 -13.24
C PRO A 129 -1.84 -2.80 -14.57
N ASP A 130 -1.13 -3.90 -14.80
CA ASP A 130 -0.54 -4.21 -16.09
C ASP A 130 -1.62 -4.81 -17.00
N GLY A 131 -1.87 -4.14 -18.12
CA GLY A 131 -2.89 -4.60 -19.07
C GLY A 131 -4.29 -4.32 -18.59
#